data_efbf6a6d5b35f61a72467b421ab048e2
#
_entry.id   efbf6a6d5b35f61a72467b421ab048e2
#
_cell.length_a   1.000
_cell.length_b   1.000
_cell.length_c   1.000
_cell.angle_alpha   90.00
_cell.angle_beta   90.00
_cell.angle_gamma   90.00
#
_symmetry.space_group_name_H-M   'P 1'
#
loop_
_entity.id
_entity.type
_entity.pdbx_description
1 polymer ?
#
loop_
_entity_poly.entity_id
_entity_poly.type
_entity_poly.pdbx_seq_one_letter_code
_entity_poly.pdbx_strand_id
1 'polypeptide(L)'
;VPGIQRLLPQAWRKWPEFDRIYKLEAVPVVTVQLRFDGWVTEMRDASAQQSLAKAAGLDNLLYSADADFSCFADLALTSPADYYREGEGSLMQVVLTPGDQFIPMSNEHIAHHALAQIHELFPSAQNLNMTWFSVVKLAQSLYRENPGMEPFRPPQKTPISNFFLAGSYTQQDYIDSMEGAVISGQQAAQAVLASLR
;
A
#
# COMPACT_ATOMS: atom_id res chain seq x y z
N VAL A 1 1.72 3.64 -12.45
CA VAL A 1 2.64 4.04 -13.54
C VAL A 1 2.23 3.46 -14.89
N PRO A 2 1.98 2.15 -15.08
CA PRO A 2 1.65 1.61 -16.41
C PRO A 2 0.40 2.21 -17.05
N GLY A 3 -0.54 2.70 -16.27
CA GLY A 3 -1.72 3.42 -16.76
C GLY A 3 -1.34 4.69 -17.52
N ILE A 4 -0.54 5.55 -16.89
CA ILE A 4 -0.11 6.80 -17.53
C ILE A 4 0.79 6.54 -18.75
N GLN A 5 1.68 5.54 -18.69
CA GLN A 5 2.53 5.16 -19.82
C GLN A 5 1.72 4.77 -21.06
N ARG A 6 0.56 4.12 -20.88
CA ARG A 6 -0.35 3.73 -21.98
C ARG A 6 -1.19 4.89 -22.51
N LEU A 7 -1.49 5.88 -21.67
CA LEU A 7 -2.30 7.03 -22.05
C LEU A 7 -1.53 8.11 -22.80
N LEU A 8 -0.21 8.24 -22.54
CA LEU A 8 0.61 9.26 -23.18
C LEU A 8 0.86 8.94 -24.66
N PRO A 9 0.64 9.90 -25.59
CA PRO A 9 1.02 9.74 -26.98
C PRO A 9 2.51 9.45 -27.16
N GLN A 10 2.87 8.45 -27.95
CA GLN A 10 4.27 8.10 -28.20
C GLN A 10 5.10 9.27 -28.72
N ALA A 11 4.50 10.16 -29.52
CA ALA A 11 5.15 11.36 -30.04
C ALA A 11 5.59 12.32 -28.93
N TRP A 12 5.03 12.22 -27.72
CA TRP A 12 5.41 13.08 -26.59
C TRP A 12 6.70 12.63 -25.89
N ARG A 13 7.20 11.46 -26.18
CA ARG A 13 8.49 11.00 -25.66
C ARG A 13 9.69 11.84 -26.10
N LYS A 14 9.51 12.72 -27.08
CA LYS A 14 10.53 13.73 -27.44
C LYS A 14 10.82 14.74 -26.32
N TRP A 15 9.90 14.90 -25.35
CA TRP A 15 10.12 15.73 -24.16
C TRP A 15 10.62 14.85 -23.00
N PRO A 16 11.73 15.24 -22.35
CA PRO A 16 12.33 14.47 -21.26
C PRO A 16 11.33 14.20 -20.11
N GLU A 17 10.42 15.12 -19.82
CA GLU A 17 9.42 15.02 -18.78
C GLU A 17 8.49 13.81 -18.99
N PHE A 18 8.15 13.50 -20.22
CA PHE A 18 7.34 12.34 -20.56
C PHE A 18 8.17 11.07 -20.76
N ASP A 19 9.36 11.17 -21.35
CA ASP A 19 10.21 9.99 -21.57
C ASP A 19 10.67 9.37 -20.24
N ARG A 20 10.94 10.19 -19.23
CA ARG A 20 11.32 9.75 -17.88
C ARG A 20 10.30 8.80 -17.26
N ILE A 21 9.00 9.01 -17.50
CA ILE A 21 7.93 8.18 -16.95
C ILE A 21 8.11 6.71 -17.36
N TYR A 22 8.68 6.45 -18.56
CA TYR A 22 8.93 5.10 -19.05
C TYR A 22 10.13 4.41 -18.39
N LYS A 23 10.88 5.11 -17.55
CA LYS A 23 11.95 4.56 -16.70
C LYS A 23 11.42 4.07 -15.35
N LEU A 24 10.23 4.52 -14.96
CA LEU A 24 9.60 4.09 -13.72
C LEU A 24 9.00 2.69 -13.91
N GLU A 25 9.45 1.74 -13.12
CA GLU A 25 8.95 0.37 -13.10
C GLU A 25 7.82 0.24 -12.08
N ALA A 26 6.86 -0.64 -12.34
CA ALA A 26 5.84 -0.97 -11.35
C ALA A 26 6.33 -2.09 -10.43
N VAL A 27 5.87 -2.06 -9.18
CA VAL A 27 6.05 -3.16 -8.23
C VAL A 27 4.72 -3.86 -7.98
N PRO A 28 4.69 -5.19 -7.98
CA PRO A 28 3.52 -5.95 -7.57
C PRO A 28 3.27 -5.79 -6.07
N VAL A 29 1.99 -5.74 -5.70
CA VAL A 29 1.54 -5.78 -4.31
C VAL A 29 0.48 -6.87 -4.18
N VAL A 30 0.58 -7.65 -3.11
CA VAL A 30 -0.45 -8.63 -2.75
C VAL A 30 -0.97 -8.30 -1.36
N THR A 31 -2.26 -8.03 -1.26
CA THR A 31 -2.95 -7.84 0.02
C THR A 31 -3.68 -9.11 0.39
N VAL A 32 -3.47 -9.58 1.60
CA VAL A 32 -4.13 -10.76 2.16
C VAL A 32 -4.95 -10.35 3.37
N GLN A 33 -6.19 -10.78 3.44
CA GLN A 33 -7.03 -10.66 4.61
C GLN A 33 -7.36 -12.04 5.15
N LEU A 34 -7.18 -12.24 6.45
CA LEU A 34 -7.44 -13.48 7.17
C LEU A 34 -8.37 -13.20 8.33
N ARG A 35 -9.54 -13.86 8.36
CA ARG A 35 -10.48 -13.82 9.49
C ARG A 35 -10.22 -15.01 10.41
N PHE A 36 -10.21 -14.74 11.71
CA PHE A 36 -9.99 -15.75 12.74
C PHE A 36 -11.25 -15.94 13.62
N ASP A 37 -11.35 -17.09 14.25
CA ASP A 37 -12.39 -17.41 15.24
C ASP A 37 -12.09 -16.82 16.64
N GLY A 38 -10.94 -16.17 16.80
CA GLY A 38 -10.53 -15.50 18.04
C GLY A 38 -9.59 -14.33 17.75
N TRP A 39 -9.09 -13.71 18.81
CA TRP A 39 -8.25 -12.52 18.69
C TRP A 39 -6.77 -12.89 18.57
N VAL A 40 -6.14 -12.50 17.47
CA VAL A 40 -4.73 -12.76 17.16
C VAL A 40 -3.81 -11.95 18.07
N THR A 41 -4.20 -10.73 18.42
CA THR A 41 -3.39 -9.83 19.23
C THR A 41 -4.04 -9.58 20.59
N GLU A 42 -3.22 -9.34 21.62
CA GLU A 42 -3.67 -8.91 22.94
C GLU A 42 -4.15 -7.44 22.97
N MET A 43 -4.06 -6.75 21.85
CA MET A 43 -4.47 -5.33 21.71
C MET A 43 -5.97 -5.10 21.87
N ARG A 44 -6.76 -6.17 22.03
CA ARG A 44 -8.18 -6.09 22.39
C ARG A 44 -8.39 -5.51 23.80
N ASP A 45 -7.44 -5.66 24.70
CA ASP A 45 -7.52 -5.04 26.04
C ASP A 45 -7.44 -3.51 25.88
N ALA A 46 -8.54 -2.83 26.22
CA ALA A 46 -8.64 -1.37 26.11
C ALA A 46 -7.56 -0.63 26.95
N SER A 47 -7.07 -1.25 28.04
CA SER A 47 -5.99 -0.69 28.86
C SER A 47 -4.63 -0.83 28.20
N ALA A 48 -4.36 -1.98 27.57
CA ALA A 48 -3.17 -2.23 26.77
C ALA A 48 -3.17 -1.37 25.50
N GLN A 49 -4.31 -1.27 24.82
CA GLN A 49 -4.51 -0.43 23.65
C GLN A 49 -4.26 1.06 23.94
N GLN A 50 -4.77 1.56 25.08
CA GLN A 50 -4.56 2.95 25.50
C GLN A 50 -3.10 3.24 25.88
N SER A 51 -2.41 2.28 26.46
CA SER A 51 -0.99 2.38 26.80
C SER A 51 -0.09 2.33 25.57
N LEU A 52 -0.41 1.46 24.61
CA LEU A 52 0.30 1.34 23.34
C LEU A 52 0.07 2.54 22.42
N ALA A 53 -1.16 3.02 22.30
CA ALA A 53 -1.50 4.22 21.54
C ALA A 53 -0.78 5.47 22.09
N LYS A 54 -0.72 5.62 23.41
CA LYS A 54 0.04 6.71 24.06
C LYS A 54 1.56 6.59 23.89
N ALA A 55 2.09 5.36 23.93
CA ALA A 55 3.53 5.13 23.88
C ALA A 55 4.11 5.23 22.48
N ALA A 56 3.33 4.89 21.42
CA ALA A 56 3.85 4.67 20.09
C ALA A 56 3.17 5.49 18.98
N GLY A 57 2.04 6.14 19.25
CA GLY A 57 1.21 6.75 18.19
C GLY A 57 0.76 5.71 17.13
N LEU A 58 0.70 4.44 17.53
CA LEU A 58 0.42 3.30 16.65
C LEU A 58 -1.08 3.05 16.62
N ASP A 59 -1.79 3.74 15.74
CA ASP A 59 -3.23 3.54 15.68
C ASP A 59 -3.64 2.40 14.74
N ASN A 60 -3.05 2.26 13.56
CA ASN A 60 -3.70 1.48 12.52
C ASN A 60 -2.81 0.54 11.72
N LEU A 61 -1.51 0.77 11.64
CA LEU A 61 -0.62 0.00 10.76
C LEU A 61 0.69 -0.32 11.48
N LEU A 62 0.99 -1.61 11.56
CA LEU A 62 2.21 -2.12 12.18
C LEU A 62 3.17 -2.62 11.10
N TYR A 63 4.46 -2.58 11.39
CA TYR A 63 5.52 -3.02 10.48
C TYR A 63 6.32 -4.14 11.12
N SER A 64 6.76 -5.11 10.33
CA SER A 64 7.65 -6.19 10.76
C SER A 64 8.76 -6.40 9.74
N ALA A 65 9.96 -6.67 10.25
CA ALA A 65 11.10 -7.16 9.46
C ALA A 65 11.22 -8.70 9.50
N ASP A 66 10.39 -9.35 10.33
CA ASP A 66 10.48 -10.79 10.62
C ASP A 66 9.47 -11.62 9.82
N ALA A 67 8.82 -11.01 8.82
CA ALA A 67 7.86 -11.65 7.93
C ALA A 67 8.05 -11.16 6.49
N ASP A 68 7.52 -11.91 5.53
CA ASP A 68 7.50 -11.50 4.12
C ASP A 68 6.52 -10.34 3.86
N PHE A 69 5.54 -10.15 4.73
CA PHE A 69 4.71 -8.96 4.67
C PHE A 69 5.38 -7.79 5.42
N SER A 70 5.49 -6.67 4.73
CA SER A 70 6.15 -5.46 5.27
C SER A 70 5.30 -4.77 6.34
N CYS A 71 3.97 -4.84 6.22
CA CYS A 71 3.05 -4.20 7.15
C CYS A 71 1.77 -5.00 7.31
N PHE A 72 1.10 -4.79 8.44
CA PHE A 72 -0.14 -5.47 8.80
C PHE A 72 -1.00 -4.62 9.73
N ALA A 73 -2.28 -4.94 9.78
CA ALA A 73 -3.24 -4.34 10.72
C ALA A 73 -4.31 -5.36 11.10
N ASP A 74 -4.82 -5.28 12.33
CA ASP A 74 -6.07 -5.94 12.71
C ASP A 74 -7.23 -4.99 12.45
N LEU A 75 -7.90 -5.15 11.32
CA LEU A 75 -8.98 -4.26 10.88
C LEU A 75 -10.18 -4.29 11.82
N ALA A 76 -10.45 -5.42 12.49
CA ALA A 76 -11.53 -5.52 13.46
C ALA A 76 -11.29 -4.65 14.71
N LEU A 77 -10.02 -4.33 15.02
CA LEU A 77 -9.63 -3.42 16.11
C LEU A 77 -9.47 -1.98 15.64
N THR A 78 -8.87 -1.78 14.47
CA THR A 78 -8.49 -0.44 13.98
C THR A 78 -9.64 0.30 13.31
N SER A 79 -10.61 -0.44 12.72
CA SER A 79 -11.82 0.11 12.10
C SER A 79 -13.04 -0.74 12.44
N PRO A 80 -13.43 -0.79 13.72
CA PRO A 80 -14.48 -1.72 14.17
C PRO A 80 -15.86 -1.43 13.57
N ALA A 81 -16.14 -0.19 13.21
CA ALA A 81 -17.40 0.17 12.56
C ALA A 81 -17.63 -0.58 11.24
N ASP A 82 -16.54 -0.89 10.51
CA ASP A 82 -16.61 -1.53 9.21
C ASP A 82 -16.32 -3.04 9.27
N TYR A 83 -15.46 -3.48 10.19
CA TYR A 83 -14.87 -4.83 10.13
C TYR A 83 -15.11 -5.68 11.37
N TYR A 84 -15.57 -5.10 12.50
CA TYR A 84 -15.95 -5.90 13.66
C TYR A 84 -17.25 -6.65 13.37
N ARG A 85 -17.29 -7.92 13.75
CA ARG A 85 -18.52 -8.73 13.72
C ARG A 85 -18.64 -9.50 15.04
N GLU A 86 -19.83 -9.46 15.61
CA GLU A 86 -20.11 -10.18 16.85
C GLU A 86 -19.92 -11.69 16.64
N GLY A 87 -19.20 -12.34 17.56
CA GLY A 87 -18.88 -13.77 17.47
C GLY A 87 -17.69 -14.11 16.58
N GLU A 88 -17.11 -13.12 15.88
CA GLU A 88 -15.86 -13.29 15.11
C GLU A 88 -14.68 -12.65 15.85
N GLY A 89 -13.46 -13.10 15.52
CA GLY A 89 -12.21 -12.56 16.04
C GLY A 89 -11.56 -11.52 15.14
N SER A 90 -10.24 -11.54 15.12
CA SER A 90 -9.41 -10.64 14.31
C SER A 90 -9.71 -10.75 12.81
N LEU A 91 -9.64 -9.62 12.12
CA LEU A 91 -9.47 -9.55 10.67
C LEU A 91 -8.08 -9.00 10.38
N MET A 92 -7.11 -9.88 10.28
CA MET A 92 -5.75 -9.48 9.95
C MET A 92 -5.63 -9.14 8.47
N GLN A 93 -5.15 -7.94 8.16
CA GLN A 93 -4.74 -7.57 6.81
C GLN A 93 -3.22 -7.48 6.78
N VAL A 94 -2.59 -8.17 5.83
CA VAL A 94 -1.15 -8.13 5.61
C VAL A 94 -0.86 -7.71 4.17
N VAL A 95 0.27 -7.03 3.96
CA VAL A 95 0.69 -6.52 2.65
C VAL A 95 2.06 -7.08 2.28
N LEU A 96 2.07 -7.90 1.25
CA LEU A 96 3.26 -8.52 0.67
C LEU A 96 3.78 -7.60 -0.46
N THR A 97 4.88 -6.91 -0.19
CA THR A 97 5.53 -6.02 -1.17
C THR A 97 7.06 -6.01 -0.95
N PRO A 98 7.87 -6.21 -2.00
CA PRO A 98 7.49 -6.55 -3.38
C PRO A 98 6.76 -7.89 -3.47
N GLY A 99 5.69 -7.93 -4.27
CA GLY A 99 4.83 -9.11 -4.42
C GLY A 99 5.23 -10.05 -5.56
N ASP A 100 6.40 -9.85 -6.19
CA ASP A 100 6.79 -10.55 -7.42
C ASP A 100 6.67 -12.07 -7.33
N GLN A 101 7.14 -12.66 -6.24
CA GLN A 101 7.10 -14.12 -6.03
C GLN A 101 5.68 -14.66 -5.80
N PHE A 102 4.75 -13.83 -5.32
CA PHE A 102 3.40 -14.26 -4.95
C PHE A 102 2.41 -14.18 -6.11
N ILE A 103 2.68 -13.36 -7.14
CA ILE A 103 1.77 -13.20 -8.29
C ILE A 103 1.42 -14.55 -8.95
N PRO A 104 2.35 -15.48 -9.23
CA PRO A 104 2.04 -16.76 -9.86
C PRO A 104 1.40 -17.79 -8.91
N MET A 105 1.43 -17.60 -7.59
CA MET A 105 0.92 -18.59 -6.63
C MET A 105 -0.61 -18.60 -6.58
N SER A 106 -1.23 -19.71 -6.13
CA SER A 106 -2.67 -19.74 -5.85
C SER A 106 -3.03 -18.85 -4.64
N ASN A 107 -4.27 -18.40 -4.57
CA ASN A 107 -4.74 -17.60 -3.43
C ASN A 107 -4.69 -18.38 -2.12
N GLU A 108 -5.01 -19.67 -2.17
CA GLU A 108 -4.94 -20.59 -1.03
C GLU A 108 -3.51 -20.70 -0.50
N HIS A 109 -2.54 -20.86 -1.41
CA HIS A 109 -1.13 -20.97 -1.03
C HIS A 109 -0.64 -19.68 -0.34
N ILE A 110 -0.99 -18.53 -0.89
CA ILE A 110 -0.63 -17.22 -0.31
C ILE A 110 -1.29 -17.02 1.05
N ALA A 111 -2.57 -17.38 1.20
CA ALA A 111 -3.28 -17.25 2.46
C ALA A 111 -2.67 -18.13 3.56
N HIS A 112 -2.33 -19.39 3.25
CA HIS A 112 -1.68 -20.29 4.20
C HIS A 112 -0.25 -19.88 4.53
N HIS A 113 0.49 -19.31 3.57
CA HIS A 113 1.81 -18.74 3.80
C HIS A 113 1.72 -17.56 4.79
N ALA A 114 0.80 -16.63 4.56
CA ALA A 114 0.57 -15.51 5.48
C ALA A 114 0.11 -15.98 6.87
N LEU A 115 -0.76 -17.01 6.93
CA LEU A 115 -1.20 -17.62 8.19
C LEU A 115 -0.04 -18.17 8.99
N ALA A 116 0.89 -18.90 8.36
CA ALA A 116 2.06 -19.46 9.03
C ALA A 116 2.91 -18.36 9.67
N GLN A 117 3.15 -17.26 8.94
CA GLN A 117 3.92 -16.13 9.45
C GLN A 117 3.19 -15.36 10.58
N ILE A 118 1.85 -15.25 10.50
CA ILE A 118 1.07 -14.69 11.61
C ILE A 118 1.22 -15.55 12.86
N HIS A 119 1.20 -16.88 12.73
CA HIS A 119 1.40 -17.79 13.86
C HIS A 119 2.82 -17.71 14.46
N GLU A 120 3.83 -17.39 13.64
CA GLU A 120 5.20 -17.15 14.12
C GLU A 120 5.30 -15.83 14.89
N LEU A 121 4.70 -14.76 14.35
CA LEU A 121 4.72 -13.44 14.99
C LEU A 121 3.84 -13.36 16.25
N PHE A 122 2.74 -14.10 16.26
CA PHE A 122 1.76 -14.08 17.34
C PHE A 122 1.53 -15.49 17.90
N PRO A 123 2.35 -15.95 18.85
CA PRO A 123 2.19 -17.29 19.43
C PRO A 123 0.80 -17.53 20.05
N SER A 124 0.11 -16.48 20.52
CA SER A 124 -1.28 -16.52 20.99
C SER A 124 -2.28 -16.97 19.93
N ALA A 125 -1.95 -16.76 18.65
CA ALA A 125 -2.80 -17.13 17.52
C ALA A 125 -2.66 -18.59 17.07
N GLN A 126 -1.70 -19.34 17.57
CA GLN A 126 -1.41 -20.72 17.11
C GLN A 126 -2.57 -21.69 17.26
N ASN A 127 -3.47 -21.45 18.22
CA ASN A 127 -4.67 -22.27 18.45
C ASN A 127 -5.94 -21.72 17.78
N LEU A 128 -5.82 -20.64 17.00
CA LEU A 128 -6.94 -20.03 16.30
C LEU A 128 -7.09 -20.63 14.90
N ASN A 129 -8.35 -20.75 14.48
CA ASN A 129 -8.67 -21.19 13.13
C ASN A 129 -8.90 -19.99 12.21
N MET A 130 -8.32 -20.05 11.03
CA MET A 130 -8.67 -19.15 9.94
C MET A 130 -10.03 -19.58 9.36
N THR A 131 -11.05 -18.76 9.54
CA THR A 131 -12.43 -19.05 9.11
C THR A 131 -12.73 -18.58 7.71
N TRP A 132 -11.98 -17.58 7.22
CA TRP A 132 -12.13 -17.01 5.89
C TRP A 132 -10.85 -16.29 5.48
N PHE A 133 -10.62 -16.19 4.16
CA PHE A 133 -9.55 -15.37 3.60
C PHE A 133 -9.94 -14.70 2.29
N SER A 134 -9.21 -13.64 1.96
CA SER A 134 -9.23 -12.97 0.66
C SER A 134 -7.82 -12.59 0.24
N VAL A 135 -7.51 -12.74 -1.04
CA VAL A 135 -6.22 -12.37 -1.63
C VAL A 135 -6.44 -11.50 -2.85
N VAL A 136 -5.90 -10.29 -2.82
CA VAL A 136 -5.94 -9.34 -3.94
C VAL A 136 -4.53 -9.17 -4.49
N LYS A 137 -4.34 -9.49 -5.76
CA LYS A 137 -3.07 -9.37 -6.47
C LYS A 137 -3.09 -8.19 -7.42
N LEU A 138 -2.22 -7.23 -7.20
CA LEU A 138 -2.01 -6.09 -8.07
C LEU A 138 -0.63 -6.20 -8.72
N ALA A 139 -0.57 -6.81 -9.89
CA ALA A 139 0.70 -7.08 -10.59
C ALA A 139 1.48 -5.81 -10.97
N GLN A 140 0.81 -4.67 -11.02
CA GLN A 140 1.39 -3.38 -11.39
C GLN A 140 0.75 -2.27 -10.54
N SER A 141 1.12 -2.22 -9.27
CA SER A 141 0.53 -1.27 -8.31
C SER A 141 1.35 0.01 -8.20
N LEU A 142 2.28 0.05 -7.28
CA LEU A 142 3.13 1.21 -7.00
C LEU A 142 4.24 1.35 -8.06
N TYR A 143 4.92 2.49 -8.14
CA TYR A 143 6.20 2.50 -8.84
C TYR A 143 7.30 1.96 -7.90
N ARG A 144 8.31 1.32 -8.48
CA ARG A 144 9.42 0.75 -7.72
C ARG A 144 10.41 1.84 -7.34
N GLU A 145 10.45 2.18 -6.07
CA GLU A 145 11.32 3.23 -5.52
C GLU A 145 12.77 2.73 -5.33
N ASN A 146 13.41 2.33 -6.43
CA ASN A 146 14.81 1.95 -6.38
C ASN A 146 15.71 3.18 -6.14
N PRO A 147 16.87 3.01 -5.50
CA PRO A 147 17.86 4.08 -5.40
C PRO A 147 18.17 4.70 -6.76
N GLY A 148 18.21 6.03 -6.84
CA GLY A 148 18.48 6.76 -8.07
C GLY A 148 17.28 6.97 -8.99
N MET A 149 16.07 6.54 -8.62
CA MET A 149 14.86 6.69 -9.46
C MET A 149 14.16 8.05 -9.29
N GLU A 150 14.43 8.79 -8.23
CA GLU A 150 13.83 10.10 -7.97
C GLU A 150 13.93 11.10 -9.15
N PRO A 151 15.05 11.23 -9.87
CA PRO A 151 15.14 12.13 -11.03
C PRO A 151 14.22 11.77 -12.21
N PHE A 152 13.65 10.56 -12.23
CA PHE A 152 12.73 10.12 -13.29
C PHE A 152 11.28 10.46 -13.00
N ARG A 153 10.95 10.90 -11.79
CA ARG A 153 9.62 11.40 -11.46
C ARG A 153 9.36 12.71 -12.23
N PRO A 154 8.28 12.79 -13.03
CA PRO A 154 8.00 14.00 -13.81
C PRO A 154 7.44 15.11 -12.91
N PRO A 155 7.65 16.40 -13.26
CA PRO A 155 6.97 17.50 -12.58
C PRO A 155 5.48 17.52 -12.92
N GLN A 156 4.68 18.19 -12.12
CA GLN A 156 3.23 18.35 -12.35
C GLN A 156 2.96 19.23 -13.58
N LYS A 157 3.75 20.29 -13.79
CA LYS A 157 3.69 21.13 -14.99
C LYS A 157 4.47 20.46 -16.12
N THR A 158 3.83 20.34 -17.29
CA THR A 158 4.43 19.70 -18.46
C THR A 158 4.75 20.72 -19.57
N PRO A 159 5.55 20.33 -20.58
CA PRO A 159 5.80 21.17 -21.76
C PRO A 159 4.55 21.40 -22.64
N ILE A 160 3.50 20.64 -22.44
CA ILE A 160 2.25 20.79 -23.20
C ILE A 160 1.34 21.78 -22.48
N SER A 161 0.91 22.80 -23.19
CA SER A 161 -0.04 23.78 -22.66
C SER A 161 -1.34 23.11 -22.22
N ASN A 162 -1.85 23.49 -21.04
CA ASN A 162 -3.07 22.95 -20.44
C ASN A 162 -3.02 21.44 -20.14
N PHE A 163 -1.84 20.83 -20.06
CA PHE A 163 -1.69 19.45 -19.68
C PHE A 163 -0.79 19.34 -18.45
N PHE A 164 -1.33 18.79 -17.38
CA PHE A 164 -0.68 18.65 -16.09
C PHE A 164 -0.71 17.19 -15.63
N LEU A 165 0.29 16.78 -14.84
CA LEU A 165 0.37 15.45 -14.26
C LEU A 165 0.10 15.54 -12.76
N ALA A 166 -0.62 14.54 -12.24
CA ALA A 166 -0.80 14.33 -10.83
C ALA A 166 -0.75 12.82 -10.52
N GLY A 167 -0.33 12.49 -9.33
CA GLY A 167 -0.20 11.12 -8.85
C GLY A 167 1.08 10.93 -8.07
N SER A 168 1.11 9.93 -7.19
CA SER A 168 2.24 9.64 -6.32
C SER A 168 3.58 9.45 -7.05
N TYR A 169 3.54 9.07 -8.33
CA TYR A 169 4.71 8.90 -9.19
C TYR A 169 5.34 10.22 -9.70
N THR A 170 4.70 11.37 -9.50
CA THR A 170 5.25 12.68 -9.87
C THR A 170 6.18 13.23 -8.79
N GLN A 171 6.96 14.27 -9.10
CA GLN A 171 7.85 14.90 -8.13
C GLN A 171 7.06 15.48 -6.95
N GLN A 172 7.39 15.02 -5.77
CA GLN A 172 6.90 15.50 -4.47
C GLN A 172 7.78 14.84 -3.37
N ASP A 173 7.75 15.38 -2.15
CA ASP A 173 8.68 15.01 -1.08
C ASP A 173 8.21 13.80 -0.24
N TYR A 174 7.41 12.91 -0.80
CA TYR A 174 6.89 11.74 -0.11
C TYR A 174 7.00 10.46 -0.96
N ILE A 175 6.87 9.31 -0.30
CA ILE A 175 6.90 8.01 -0.96
C ILE A 175 5.67 7.78 -1.86
N ASP A 176 5.70 6.76 -2.71
CA ASP A 176 4.56 6.32 -3.52
C ASP A 176 3.44 5.77 -2.63
N SER A 177 2.52 6.64 -2.25
CA SER A 177 1.44 6.38 -1.32
C SER A 177 0.22 7.24 -1.63
N MET A 178 -0.88 7.02 -0.90
CA MET A 178 -2.06 7.89 -0.96
C MET A 178 -1.72 9.33 -0.56
N GLU A 179 -0.90 9.54 0.47
CA GLU A 179 -0.45 10.86 0.88
C GLU A 179 0.38 11.54 -0.21
N GLY A 180 1.34 10.82 -0.81
CA GLY A 180 2.10 11.33 -1.95
C GLY A 180 1.22 11.72 -3.14
N ALA A 181 0.13 10.96 -3.39
CA ALA A 181 -0.83 11.30 -4.42
C ALA A 181 -1.62 12.59 -4.10
N VAL A 182 -2.01 12.79 -2.83
CA VAL A 182 -2.69 14.01 -2.37
C VAL A 182 -1.78 15.22 -2.51
N ILE A 183 -0.54 15.14 -2.02
CA ILE A 183 0.48 16.20 -2.16
C ILE A 183 0.66 16.57 -3.63
N SER A 184 0.85 15.57 -4.50
CA SER A 184 0.98 15.80 -5.94
C SER A 184 -0.25 16.47 -6.55
N GLY A 185 -1.47 16.06 -6.13
CA GLY A 185 -2.72 16.69 -6.57
C GLY A 185 -2.79 18.17 -6.20
N GLN A 186 -2.39 18.53 -4.99
CA GLN A 186 -2.32 19.93 -4.54
C GLN A 186 -1.30 20.74 -5.36
N GLN A 187 -0.13 20.19 -5.60
CA GLN A 187 0.90 20.82 -6.44
C GLN A 187 0.44 21.01 -7.88
N ALA A 188 -0.25 20.01 -8.45
CA ALA A 188 -0.83 20.12 -9.79
C ALA A 188 -1.90 21.20 -9.86
N ALA A 189 -2.80 21.30 -8.87
CA ALA A 189 -3.79 22.36 -8.78
C ALA A 189 -3.15 23.76 -8.72
N GLN A 190 -2.09 23.93 -7.93
CA GLN A 190 -1.33 25.17 -7.87
C GLN A 190 -0.70 25.53 -9.23
N ALA A 191 -0.14 24.53 -9.93
CA ALA A 191 0.43 24.74 -11.27
C ALA A 191 -0.63 25.15 -12.30
N VAL A 192 -1.83 24.59 -12.24
CA VAL A 192 -2.98 25.01 -13.06
C VAL A 192 -3.34 26.46 -12.77
N LEU A 193 -3.55 26.82 -11.52
CA LEU A 193 -3.92 28.20 -11.13
C LEU A 193 -2.86 29.21 -11.55
N ALA A 194 -1.58 28.87 -11.46
CA ALA A 194 -0.48 29.72 -11.92
C ALA A 194 -0.47 29.92 -13.46
N SER A 195 -0.98 28.96 -14.22
CA SER A 195 -1.05 29.04 -15.68
C SER A 195 -2.22 29.87 -16.22
N LEU A 196 -3.19 30.19 -15.36
CA LEU A 196 -4.36 31.02 -15.71
C LEU A 196 -4.12 32.53 -15.50
N ARG A 197 -2.97 32.89 -14.93
CA ARG A 197 -2.53 34.28 -14.72
C ARG A 197 -1.65 34.75 -15.86
#